data_a6dcd7176115c4c8866d6ee02f22a19b
#
_entry.id   a6dcd7176115c4c8866d6ee02f22a19b
#
_cell.length_a   1.000
_cell.length_b   1.000
_cell.length_c   1.000
_cell.angle_alpha   90.00
_cell.angle_beta   90.00
_cell.angle_gamma   90.00
#
_symmetry.space_group_name_H-M   'P 1'
#
loop_
_entity.id
_entity.type
_entity.pdbx_description
1 polymer ?
#
loop_
_entity_poly.entity_id
_entity_poly.type
_entity_poly.pdbx_seq_one_letter_code
_entity_poly.pdbx_strand_id
1 'polypeptide(L)'
;TEILKNIFLTPKYVQGVVEPNLKVNLFGDIYDTPFGVAPVGLTGLIWPRAEKYLAKMSVKNNIPFALSTVACASIEDTAKHLDGRGWFQLYPPDDKSIRNDLLKRAKSSNYKVLVVTADIPASSRRERLRLAGVSVPPKNNLRTFYHAAIRPSWSFQTLTNGLPKFGTMDQYMDGNWHGTKKVKAGFAGSQMKRFLDWDYLKEVKDIWKGPVVLKGIMHSDDAVKASKIIDCIYLSNHGGRQLDLAPSPIQILPEVRKSLKKDFPIIIDSGFYSGQDMCKAIMLGANFVMTGRPFFIGIAALGEIGAQHVHDIIKDEIQNVMEQVCCKDIKSLPKEKLSINNNYYLKDLN
;
A
#
# COMPACT_ATOMS: atom_id res chain seq x y z
N THR A 1 -1.62 -7.58 13.00
CA THR A 1 -2.64 -8.66 12.89
C THR A 1 -3.10 -9.16 14.26
N GLU A 2 -2.19 -9.39 15.21
CA GLU A 2 -2.53 -9.90 16.54
C GLU A 2 -3.48 -8.94 17.29
N ILE A 3 -3.19 -7.65 17.23
CA ILE A 3 -4.01 -6.62 17.90
C ILE A 3 -5.43 -6.56 17.31
N LEU A 4 -5.57 -6.71 15.99
CA LEU A 4 -6.88 -6.73 15.35
C LEU A 4 -7.78 -7.86 15.85
N LYS A 5 -7.20 -8.97 16.32
CA LYS A 5 -7.96 -10.07 16.91
C LYS A 5 -8.56 -9.75 18.28
N ASN A 6 -8.07 -8.69 18.94
CA ASN A 6 -8.56 -8.24 20.24
C ASN A 6 -9.56 -7.06 20.14
N ILE A 7 -9.96 -6.72 18.93
CA ILE A 7 -11.00 -5.73 18.64
C ILE A 7 -12.23 -6.50 18.16
N PHE A 8 -13.34 -6.35 18.85
CA PHE A 8 -14.59 -7.06 18.57
C PHE A 8 -15.63 -6.07 18.06
N LEU A 9 -16.55 -6.57 17.22
CA LEU A 9 -17.69 -5.83 16.70
C LEU A 9 -18.96 -6.35 17.40
N THR A 10 -19.72 -5.47 17.99
CA THR A 10 -21.00 -5.83 18.61
C THR A 10 -22.12 -5.77 17.57
N PRO A 11 -22.74 -6.89 17.22
CA PRO A 11 -23.83 -6.90 16.24
C PRO A 11 -25.08 -6.23 16.79
N LYS A 12 -25.95 -5.78 15.88
CA LYS A 12 -27.25 -5.21 16.19
C LYS A 12 -28.28 -5.79 15.24
N TYR A 13 -29.32 -6.42 15.78
CA TYR A 13 -30.34 -7.09 15.00
C TYR A 13 -31.71 -6.43 15.12
N VAL A 14 -32.69 -6.92 14.36
CA VAL A 14 -34.08 -6.47 14.40
C VAL A 14 -34.24 -4.99 14.00
N GLN A 15 -33.52 -4.58 12.97
CA GLN A 15 -33.54 -3.19 12.44
C GLN A 15 -34.10 -3.09 11.02
N GLY A 16 -34.65 -4.19 10.49
CA GLY A 16 -35.09 -4.30 9.09
C GLY A 16 -33.92 -4.53 8.11
N VAL A 17 -34.23 -4.40 6.82
CA VAL A 17 -33.25 -4.62 5.75
C VAL A 17 -32.28 -3.45 5.68
N VAL A 18 -31.01 -3.74 5.58
CA VAL A 18 -29.93 -2.76 5.37
C VAL A 18 -29.29 -3.03 4.01
N GLU A 19 -29.24 -2.01 3.17
CA GLU A 19 -28.49 -2.03 1.92
C GLU A 19 -27.22 -1.20 2.10
N PRO A 20 -26.02 -1.85 2.25
CA PRO A 20 -24.78 -1.15 2.54
C PRO A 20 -24.30 -0.29 1.37
N ASN A 21 -23.99 0.99 1.64
CA ASN A 21 -23.27 1.87 0.74
C ASN A 21 -21.79 1.94 1.16
N LEU A 22 -20.91 1.37 0.32
CA LEU A 22 -19.48 1.31 0.58
C LEU A 22 -18.70 2.48 -0.02
N LYS A 23 -19.36 3.39 -0.74
CA LYS A 23 -18.70 4.46 -1.50
C LYS A 23 -18.01 5.47 -0.59
N VAL A 24 -16.77 5.81 -0.95
CA VAL A 24 -15.93 6.77 -0.23
C VAL A 24 -15.39 7.81 -1.19
N ASN A 25 -15.46 9.10 -0.80
CA ASN A 25 -14.78 10.17 -1.51
C ASN A 25 -13.36 10.35 -0.92
N LEU A 26 -12.36 10.37 -1.79
CA LEU A 26 -10.98 10.66 -1.42
C LEU A 26 -10.32 11.48 -2.54
N PHE A 27 -9.78 12.66 -2.22
CA PHE A 27 -9.18 13.60 -3.17
C PHE A 27 -10.10 14.05 -4.33
N GLY A 28 -11.41 14.08 -4.09
CA GLY A 28 -12.40 14.44 -5.10
C GLY A 28 -12.89 13.28 -5.99
N ASP A 29 -12.24 12.13 -5.93
CA ASP A 29 -12.70 10.91 -6.60
C ASP A 29 -13.62 10.08 -5.68
N ILE A 30 -14.67 9.50 -6.25
CA ILE A 30 -15.56 8.54 -5.55
C ILE A 30 -15.11 7.13 -5.89
N TYR A 31 -14.66 6.38 -4.88
CA TYR A 31 -14.33 4.96 -4.98
C TYR A 31 -15.50 4.11 -4.52
N ASP A 32 -15.70 2.93 -5.12
CA ASP A 32 -16.85 2.07 -4.83
C ASP A 32 -16.71 1.28 -3.52
N THR A 33 -15.49 1.19 -2.99
CA THR A 33 -15.20 0.55 -1.69
C THR A 33 -14.15 1.34 -0.92
N PRO A 34 -14.09 1.22 0.42
CA PRO A 34 -13.18 1.97 1.27
C PRO A 34 -11.76 1.38 1.31
N PHE A 35 -11.39 0.59 0.31
CA PHE A 35 -10.06 -0.03 0.26
C PHE A 35 -9.46 0.00 -1.14
N GLY A 36 -8.13 -0.15 -1.18
CA GLY A 36 -7.35 -0.19 -2.41
C GLY A 36 -6.09 -1.04 -2.31
N VAL A 37 -5.36 -1.11 -3.41
CA VAL A 37 -4.13 -1.91 -3.53
C VAL A 37 -2.93 -1.07 -3.10
N ALA A 38 -2.30 -1.47 -1.98
CA ALA A 38 -1.10 -0.83 -1.45
C ALA A 38 0.11 -0.97 -2.40
N PRO A 39 1.05 -0.01 -2.37
CA PRO A 39 2.27 -0.12 -3.16
C PRO A 39 3.16 -1.24 -2.65
N VAL A 40 3.47 -2.19 -3.52
CA VAL A 40 4.39 -3.29 -3.23
C VAL A 40 5.42 -3.40 -4.35
N GLY A 41 6.69 -3.47 -3.96
CA GLY A 41 7.79 -3.66 -4.90
C GLY A 41 7.98 -5.11 -5.32
N LEU A 42 8.59 -5.31 -6.51
CA LEU A 42 9.00 -6.62 -7.02
C LEU A 42 7.86 -7.65 -7.13
N THR A 43 6.67 -7.19 -7.45
CA THR A 43 5.48 -8.06 -7.54
C THR A 43 5.57 -9.07 -8.65
N GLY A 44 6.29 -8.76 -9.73
CA GLY A 44 6.60 -9.69 -10.80
C GLY A 44 7.42 -10.93 -10.38
N LEU A 45 8.12 -10.89 -9.21
CA LEU A 45 8.74 -12.07 -8.64
C LEU A 45 7.73 -13.06 -8.07
N ILE A 46 6.57 -12.56 -7.64
CA ILE A 46 5.48 -13.40 -7.10
C ILE A 46 4.73 -14.03 -8.26
N TRP A 47 4.38 -13.20 -9.25
CA TRP A 47 3.74 -13.65 -10.47
C TRP A 47 4.04 -12.68 -11.62
N PRO A 48 4.50 -13.14 -12.78
CA PRO A 48 4.74 -12.28 -13.93
C PRO A 48 3.50 -11.46 -14.30
N ARG A 49 3.70 -10.18 -14.60
CA ARG A 49 2.63 -9.22 -14.93
C ARG A 49 1.64 -8.92 -13.78
N ALA A 50 1.99 -9.18 -12.52
CA ALA A 50 1.09 -8.95 -11.39
C ALA A 50 0.57 -7.49 -11.34
N GLU A 51 1.42 -6.49 -11.61
CA GLU A 51 1.03 -5.09 -11.65
C GLU A 51 -0.07 -4.82 -12.68
N LYS A 52 0.03 -5.43 -13.87
CA LYS A 52 -1.00 -5.32 -14.91
C LYS A 52 -2.36 -5.89 -14.46
N TYR A 53 -2.34 -7.04 -13.81
CA TYR A 53 -3.57 -7.68 -13.32
C TYR A 53 -4.22 -6.86 -12.22
N LEU A 54 -3.42 -6.33 -11.28
CA LEU A 54 -3.88 -5.45 -10.22
C LEU A 54 -4.43 -4.13 -10.78
N ALA A 55 -3.76 -3.52 -11.74
CA ALA A 55 -4.21 -2.30 -12.39
C ALA A 55 -5.56 -2.48 -13.08
N LYS A 56 -5.71 -3.54 -13.89
CA LYS A 56 -6.99 -3.85 -14.56
C LYS A 56 -8.12 -4.12 -13.56
N MET A 57 -7.85 -4.92 -12.53
CA MET A 57 -8.83 -5.21 -11.48
C MET A 57 -9.24 -3.93 -10.76
N SER A 58 -8.30 -3.04 -10.44
CA SER A 58 -8.58 -1.80 -9.73
C SER A 58 -9.48 -0.85 -10.55
N VAL A 59 -9.26 -0.74 -11.86
CA VAL A 59 -10.11 0.05 -12.75
C VAL A 59 -11.51 -0.54 -12.85
N LYS A 60 -11.61 -1.86 -13.05
CA LYS A 60 -12.89 -2.57 -13.14
C LYS A 60 -13.77 -2.36 -11.89
N ASN A 61 -13.16 -2.32 -10.71
CA ASN A 61 -13.85 -2.21 -9.45
C ASN A 61 -13.83 -0.80 -8.84
N ASN A 62 -13.33 0.18 -9.60
CA ASN A 62 -13.22 1.58 -9.18
C ASN A 62 -12.58 1.75 -7.79
N ILE A 63 -11.41 1.12 -7.62
CA ILE A 63 -10.58 1.25 -6.41
C ILE A 63 -9.18 1.77 -6.79
N PRO A 64 -8.43 2.44 -5.89
CA PRO A 64 -7.09 2.90 -6.20
C PRO A 64 -6.08 1.74 -6.23
N PHE A 65 -5.13 1.84 -7.15
CA PHE A 65 -3.92 1.03 -7.21
C PHE A 65 -2.70 1.94 -7.13
N ALA A 66 -1.80 1.67 -6.18
CA ALA A 66 -0.55 2.41 -6.02
C ALA A 66 0.64 1.63 -6.59
N LEU A 67 1.22 2.13 -7.68
CA LEU A 67 2.44 1.58 -8.26
C LEU A 67 3.65 1.96 -7.43
N SER A 68 4.49 0.99 -7.07
CA SER A 68 5.74 1.24 -6.33
C SER A 68 6.87 1.72 -7.24
N THR A 69 7.74 2.61 -6.75
CA THR A 69 9.02 2.95 -7.41
C THR A 69 9.84 1.72 -7.78
N VAL A 70 9.77 0.66 -6.98
CA VAL A 70 10.49 -0.60 -7.19
C VAL A 70 9.60 -1.71 -7.75
N ALA A 71 8.59 -1.35 -8.53
CA ALA A 71 7.76 -2.29 -9.27
C ALA A 71 8.54 -2.97 -10.40
N CYS A 72 8.06 -4.15 -10.81
CA CYS A 72 8.61 -4.85 -11.97
C CYS A 72 8.11 -4.26 -13.29
N ALA A 73 6.94 -3.67 -13.32
CA ALA A 73 6.44 -2.91 -14.46
C ALA A 73 6.93 -1.45 -14.42
N SER A 74 7.04 -0.81 -15.59
CA SER A 74 7.32 0.61 -15.69
C SER A 74 6.09 1.47 -15.33
N ILE A 75 6.34 2.75 -15.05
CA ILE A 75 5.28 3.76 -14.84
C ILE A 75 4.35 3.78 -16.05
N GLU A 76 4.95 3.84 -17.25
CA GLU A 76 4.25 3.99 -18.52
C GLU A 76 3.44 2.73 -18.90
N ASP A 77 4.02 1.55 -18.70
CA ASP A 77 3.33 0.30 -19.03
C ASP A 77 2.15 0.03 -18.09
N THR A 78 2.31 0.36 -16.81
CA THR A 78 1.21 0.21 -15.85
C THR A 78 0.09 1.21 -16.11
N ALA A 79 0.44 2.45 -16.49
CA ALA A 79 -0.52 3.51 -16.80
C ALA A 79 -1.51 3.14 -17.91
N LYS A 80 -1.08 2.35 -18.90
CA LYS A 80 -1.96 1.83 -19.98
C LYS A 80 -3.17 1.04 -19.46
N HIS A 81 -3.13 0.62 -18.20
CA HIS A 81 -4.15 -0.21 -17.56
C HIS A 81 -4.85 0.47 -16.39
N LEU A 82 -4.60 1.78 -16.13
CA LEU A 82 -5.10 2.51 -14.96
C LEU A 82 -6.15 3.56 -15.28
N ASP A 83 -6.43 3.80 -16.55
CA ASP A 83 -7.43 4.78 -17.01
C ASP A 83 -7.28 6.16 -16.30
N GLY A 84 -6.04 6.63 -16.13
CA GLY A 84 -5.73 7.89 -15.49
C GLY A 84 -6.03 7.95 -13.98
N ARG A 85 -6.27 6.84 -13.30
CA ARG A 85 -6.65 6.77 -11.87
C ARG A 85 -5.54 6.23 -10.97
N GLY A 86 -4.34 6.02 -11.52
CA GLY A 86 -3.21 5.46 -10.80
C GLY A 86 -2.69 6.36 -9.69
N TRP A 87 -2.18 5.74 -8.62
CA TRP A 87 -1.36 6.37 -7.62
C TRP A 87 0.09 5.94 -7.81
N PHE A 88 1.03 6.87 -7.68
CA PHE A 88 2.46 6.57 -7.78
C PHE A 88 3.12 6.69 -6.42
N GLN A 89 3.77 5.62 -5.95
CA GLN A 89 4.51 5.64 -4.71
C GLN A 89 5.98 5.93 -4.98
N LEU A 90 6.48 7.00 -4.38
CA LEU A 90 7.85 7.47 -4.45
C LEU A 90 8.62 7.07 -3.19
N TYR A 91 9.67 6.27 -3.35
CA TYR A 91 10.76 6.28 -2.40
C TYR A 91 11.65 7.48 -2.72
N PRO A 92 11.93 8.37 -1.75
CA PRO A 92 12.72 9.56 -2.00
C PRO A 92 14.13 9.21 -2.50
N PRO A 93 14.51 9.48 -3.77
CA PRO A 93 15.88 9.30 -4.23
C PRO A 93 16.77 10.41 -3.67
N ASP A 94 18.07 10.10 -3.53
CA ASP A 94 19.11 11.08 -3.20
C ASP A 94 19.31 12.09 -4.31
N ASP A 95 19.35 11.58 -5.53
CA ASP A 95 19.52 12.38 -6.72
C ASP A 95 18.22 13.10 -7.08
N LYS A 96 18.25 14.43 -6.94
CA LYS A 96 17.11 15.29 -7.30
C LYS A 96 16.72 15.17 -8.76
N SER A 97 17.66 14.85 -9.67
CA SER A 97 17.35 14.67 -11.09
C SER A 97 16.52 13.42 -11.33
N ILE A 98 16.86 12.31 -10.67
CA ILE A 98 16.07 11.06 -10.71
C ILE A 98 14.69 11.29 -10.10
N ARG A 99 14.61 11.98 -8.96
CA ARG A 99 13.32 12.35 -8.35
C ARG A 99 12.43 13.11 -9.32
N ASN A 100 12.98 14.17 -9.90
CA ASN A 100 12.24 15.06 -10.80
C ASN A 100 11.77 14.32 -12.06
N ASP A 101 12.60 13.45 -12.61
CA ASP A 101 12.24 12.62 -13.76
C ASP A 101 11.14 11.60 -13.41
N LEU A 102 11.23 10.90 -12.27
CA LEU A 102 10.17 10.01 -11.81
C LEU A 102 8.83 10.73 -11.65
N LEU A 103 8.84 11.93 -11.05
CA LEU A 103 7.64 12.75 -10.89
C LEU A 103 7.08 13.19 -12.25
N LYS A 104 7.95 13.62 -13.16
CA LYS A 104 7.56 14.02 -14.53
C LYS A 104 6.94 12.85 -15.29
N ARG A 105 7.57 11.66 -15.26
CA ARG A 105 7.07 10.44 -15.92
C ARG A 105 5.71 10.04 -15.38
N ALA A 106 5.57 10.01 -14.04
CA ALA A 106 4.28 9.67 -13.41
C ALA A 106 3.20 10.68 -13.78
N LYS A 107 3.52 12.00 -13.79
CA LYS A 107 2.58 13.05 -14.19
C LYS A 107 2.17 12.94 -15.65
N SER A 108 3.14 12.75 -16.56
CA SER A 108 2.90 12.56 -17.99
C SER A 108 2.12 11.28 -18.31
N SER A 109 2.17 10.30 -17.43
CA SER A 109 1.40 9.05 -17.50
C SER A 109 0.05 9.12 -16.77
N ASN A 110 -0.41 10.33 -16.42
CA ASN A 110 -1.72 10.58 -15.78
C ASN A 110 -1.92 9.90 -14.41
N TYR A 111 -0.85 9.70 -13.62
CA TYR A 111 -1.04 9.34 -12.23
C TYR A 111 -1.59 10.54 -11.45
N LYS A 112 -2.66 10.31 -10.68
CA LYS A 112 -3.37 11.38 -9.96
C LYS A 112 -2.76 11.71 -8.61
N VAL A 113 -2.39 10.69 -7.84
CA VAL A 113 -1.96 10.83 -6.45
C VAL A 113 -0.52 10.39 -6.29
N LEU A 114 0.26 11.19 -5.58
CA LEU A 114 1.63 10.85 -5.20
C LEU A 114 1.65 10.36 -3.74
N VAL A 115 2.24 9.19 -3.53
CA VAL A 115 2.47 8.61 -2.19
C VAL A 115 3.96 8.67 -1.87
N VAL A 116 4.39 9.59 -1.03
CA VAL A 116 5.77 9.72 -0.59
C VAL A 116 6.00 8.83 0.63
N THR A 117 7.01 7.98 0.59
CA THR A 117 7.29 7.00 1.66
C THR A 117 8.41 7.50 2.57
N ALA A 118 8.12 7.63 3.88
CA ALA A 118 9.03 8.17 4.89
C ALA A 118 9.69 7.08 5.77
N ASP A 119 9.16 5.87 5.79
CA ASP A 119 9.51 4.82 6.77
C ASP A 119 10.71 3.94 6.38
N ILE A 120 11.59 4.43 5.47
CA ILE A 120 12.82 3.73 5.06
C ILE A 120 14.06 4.64 5.23
N PRO A 121 14.33 5.14 6.44
CA PRO A 121 15.54 5.93 6.69
C PRO A 121 16.81 5.06 6.67
N ALA A 122 16.66 3.76 6.89
CA ALA A 122 17.75 2.78 6.93
C ALA A 122 17.34 1.43 6.35
N SER A 123 18.33 0.64 5.93
CA SER A 123 18.07 -0.75 5.48
C SER A 123 17.71 -1.63 6.67
N SER A 124 16.57 -2.31 6.61
CA SER A 124 16.24 -3.33 7.60
C SER A 124 16.86 -4.69 7.24
N ARG A 125 17.20 -5.49 8.24
CA ARG A 125 17.78 -6.82 8.02
C ARG A 125 16.84 -7.80 7.37
N ARG A 126 15.52 -7.69 7.63
CA ARG A 126 14.47 -8.59 7.11
C ARG A 126 14.83 -10.06 7.33
N GLU A 127 15.11 -10.41 8.56
CA GLU A 127 15.71 -11.70 8.93
C GLU A 127 14.93 -12.91 8.38
N ARG A 128 13.59 -12.87 8.40
CA ARG A 128 12.75 -13.93 7.82
C ARG A 128 13.03 -14.17 6.33
N LEU A 129 13.25 -13.11 5.55
CA LEU A 129 13.58 -13.24 4.12
C LEU A 129 14.99 -13.81 3.93
N ARG A 130 15.95 -13.42 4.77
CA ARG A 130 17.32 -13.96 4.74
C ARG A 130 17.33 -15.44 5.07
N LEU A 131 16.63 -15.87 6.13
CA LEU A 131 16.49 -17.29 6.52
C LEU A 131 15.78 -18.09 5.42
N ALA A 132 14.78 -17.51 4.75
CA ALA A 132 14.14 -18.13 3.60
C ALA A 132 15.04 -18.20 2.34
N GLY A 133 16.25 -17.62 2.38
CA GLY A 133 17.19 -17.59 1.26
C GLY A 133 16.78 -16.65 0.11
N VAL A 134 15.84 -15.72 0.37
CA VAL A 134 15.41 -14.74 -0.61
C VAL A 134 16.48 -13.66 -0.76
N SER A 135 16.99 -13.46 -1.97
CA SER A 135 17.93 -12.41 -2.33
C SER A 135 17.49 -11.69 -3.59
N VAL A 136 17.91 -10.43 -3.72
CA VAL A 136 17.73 -9.63 -4.94
C VAL A 136 19.11 -9.12 -5.36
N PRO A 137 19.62 -9.54 -6.53
CA PRO A 137 19.03 -10.50 -7.47
C PRO A 137 18.94 -11.92 -6.91
N PRO A 138 18.06 -12.77 -7.45
CA PRO A 138 17.95 -14.18 -7.05
C PRO A 138 19.27 -14.92 -7.23
N LYS A 139 19.64 -15.75 -6.27
CA LYS A 139 20.83 -16.61 -6.41
C LYS A 139 20.50 -17.85 -7.25
N ASN A 140 21.30 -18.09 -8.27
CA ASN A 140 21.22 -19.33 -9.06
C ASN A 140 21.87 -20.46 -8.27
N ASN A 141 21.07 -21.22 -7.53
CA ASN A 141 21.50 -22.39 -6.77
C ASN A 141 20.49 -23.54 -6.92
N LEU A 142 20.88 -24.74 -6.52
CA LEU A 142 20.02 -25.94 -6.62
C LEU A 142 18.66 -25.74 -5.93
N ARG A 143 18.61 -25.03 -4.82
CA ARG A 143 17.35 -24.72 -4.10
C ARG A 143 16.41 -23.87 -4.98
N THR A 144 16.93 -22.88 -5.69
CA THR A 144 16.14 -22.02 -6.59
C THR A 144 15.57 -22.86 -7.74
N PHE A 145 16.39 -23.72 -8.35
CA PHE A 145 15.93 -24.62 -9.40
C PHE A 145 14.88 -25.62 -8.91
N TYR A 146 15.08 -26.22 -7.75
CA TYR A 146 14.08 -27.10 -7.14
C TYR A 146 12.74 -26.37 -6.91
N HIS A 147 12.77 -25.17 -6.34
CA HIS A 147 11.56 -24.38 -6.12
C HIS A 147 10.86 -23.96 -7.40
N ALA A 148 11.60 -23.71 -8.47
CA ALA A 148 11.03 -23.46 -9.79
C ALA A 148 10.38 -24.74 -10.36
N ALA A 149 11.07 -25.88 -10.28
CA ALA A 149 10.59 -27.15 -10.82
C ALA A 149 9.25 -27.60 -10.19
N ILE A 150 9.08 -27.42 -8.89
CA ILE A 150 7.84 -27.78 -8.19
C ILE A 150 6.70 -26.74 -8.36
N ARG A 151 6.93 -25.67 -9.16
CA ARG A 151 5.93 -24.62 -9.48
C ARG A 151 5.82 -24.41 -10.99
N PRO A 152 5.33 -25.42 -11.75
CA PRO A 152 5.38 -25.41 -13.21
C PRO A 152 4.65 -24.23 -13.83
N SER A 153 3.50 -23.83 -13.31
CA SER A 153 2.74 -22.67 -13.81
C SER A 153 3.52 -21.36 -13.65
N TRP A 154 4.14 -21.13 -12.50
CA TRP A 154 4.99 -19.95 -12.27
C TRP A 154 6.22 -19.96 -13.18
N SER A 155 6.87 -21.11 -13.30
CA SER A 155 8.07 -21.28 -14.14
C SER A 155 7.76 -21.05 -15.62
N PHE A 156 6.66 -21.61 -16.12
CA PHE A 156 6.21 -21.39 -17.49
C PHE A 156 5.91 -19.90 -17.75
N GLN A 157 5.15 -19.26 -16.84
CA GLN A 157 4.87 -17.83 -16.95
C GLN A 157 6.14 -16.98 -16.89
N THR A 158 7.11 -17.34 -16.07
CA THR A 158 8.39 -16.61 -15.99
C THR A 158 9.23 -16.81 -17.24
N LEU A 159 9.28 -18.01 -17.81
CA LEU A 159 10.00 -18.28 -19.05
C LEU A 159 9.40 -17.51 -20.24
N THR A 160 8.07 -17.45 -20.34
CA THR A 160 7.39 -16.77 -21.45
C THR A 160 7.38 -15.23 -21.32
N ASN A 161 7.41 -14.68 -20.10
CA ASN A 161 7.36 -13.23 -19.87
C ASN A 161 8.73 -12.61 -19.53
N GLY A 162 9.76 -13.43 -19.39
CA GLY A 162 11.11 -13.01 -18.99
C GLY A 162 11.27 -12.84 -17.47
N LEU A 163 12.54 -12.73 -17.04
CA LEU A 163 12.87 -12.50 -15.65
C LEU A 163 12.42 -11.11 -15.19
N PRO A 164 11.86 -10.98 -13.97
CA PRO A 164 11.43 -9.69 -13.44
C PRO A 164 12.59 -8.70 -13.31
N LYS A 165 12.38 -7.47 -13.77
CA LYS A 165 13.31 -6.34 -13.67
C LYS A 165 12.71 -5.25 -12.80
N PHE A 166 13.47 -4.21 -12.50
CA PHE A 166 12.94 -2.99 -11.88
C PHE A 166 12.43 -2.03 -12.98
N GLY A 167 11.26 -2.31 -13.57
CA GLY A 167 10.79 -1.60 -14.76
C GLY A 167 10.74 -0.07 -14.63
N THR A 168 10.40 0.45 -13.45
CA THR A 168 10.42 1.89 -13.17
C THR A 168 11.84 2.47 -13.09
N MET A 169 12.79 1.71 -12.50
CA MET A 169 14.13 2.18 -12.17
C MET A 169 15.22 1.76 -13.19
N ASP A 170 14.91 0.87 -14.12
CA ASP A 170 15.88 0.23 -15.03
C ASP A 170 16.75 1.27 -15.77
N GLN A 171 16.13 2.33 -16.28
CA GLN A 171 16.86 3.38 -17.03
C GLN A 171 17.89 4.14 -16.20
N TYR A 172 17.78 4.17 -14.88
CA TYR A 172 18.76 4.82 -14.00
C TYR A 172 19.88 3.87 -13.57
N MET A 173 19.72 2.56 -13.81
CA MET A 173 20.63 1.52 -13.37
C MET A 173 21.74 1.18 -14.39
N ASP A 174 21.52 1.48 -15.66
CA ASP A 174 22.43 1.08 -16.76
C ASP A 174 23.63 2.00 -16.97
N GLY A 175 23.88 2.96 -16.08
CA GLY A 175 24.99 3.91 -16.17
C GLY A 175 24.84 4.97 -17.27
N ASN A 176 23.72 4.99 -17.96
CA ASN A 176 23.44 5.94 -19.04
C ASN A 176 22.78 7.23 -18.56
N TRP A 177 22.43 7.32 -17.27
CA TRP A 177 21.80 8.49 -16.70
C TRP A 177 22.86 9.49 -16.23
N HIS A 178 23.04 10.58 -16.98
CA HIS A 178 23.94 11.71 -16.68
C HIS A 178 25.37 11.31 -16.23
N GLY A 179 25.94 10.24 -16.79
CA GLY A 179 27.30 9.80 -16.47
C GLY A 179 27.48 9.09 -15.13
N THR A 180 26.37 8.68 -14.50
CA THR A 180 26.48 7.84 -13.29
C THR A 180 27.12 6.49 -13.62
N LYS A 181 28.14 6.09 -12.83
CA LYS A 181 28.81 4.79 -13.03
C LYS A 181 27.80 3.66 -12.93
N LYS A 182 27.93 2.62 -13.80
CA LYS A 182 27.14 1.37 -13.73
C LYS A 182 26.95 0.90 -12.31
N VAL A 183 25.72 0.92 -11.80
CA VAL A 183 25.42 0.53 -10.45
C VAL A 183 24.65 -0.77 -10.46
N LYS A 184 25.25 -1.81 -9.88
CA LYS A 184 24.67 -3.16 -9.72
C LYS A 184 23.36 -3.09 -8.92
N ALA A 185 22.60 -4.17 -8.87
CA ALA A 185 21.28 -4.30 -8.21
C ALA A 185 21.16 -3.76 -6.76
N GLY A 186 22.25 -3.40 -6.11
CA GLY A 186 22.28 -2.63 -4.86
C GLY A 186 21.93 -1.14 -5.00
N PHE A 187 21.91 -0.61 -6.23
CA PHE A 187 21.64 0.82 -6.48
C PHE A 187 20.25 1.24 -6.05
N ALA A 188 19.22 0.49 -6.41
CA ALA A 188 17.86 0.80 -5.97
C ALA A 188 17.80 0.92 -4.43
N GLY A 189 18.50 0.04 -3.71
CA GLY A 189 18.62 0.10 -2.26
C GLY A 189 19.50 1.23 -1.73
N SER A 190 20.55 1.65 -2.43
CA SER A 190 21.47 2.72 -1.99
C SER A 190 20.90 4.11 -2.23
N GLN A 191 20.19 4.31 -3.33
CA GLN A 191 19.55 5.59 -3.64
C GLN A 191 18.28 5.87 -2.83
N MET A 192 17.67 4.83 -2.24
CA MET A 192 16.47 4.94 -1.40
C MET A 192 16.79 5.03 0.09
N LYS A 193 17.98 5.41 0.48
CA LYS A 193 18.42 5.42 1.88
C LYS A 193 18.34 6.78 2.55
N ARG A 194 17.79 7.79 1.91
CA ARG A 194 17.84 9.11 2.50
C ARG A 194 16.71 9.40 3.45
N PHE A 195 17.08 10.12 4.48
CA PHE A 195 16.17 10.75 5.39
C PHE A 195 15.34 11.78 4.63
N LEU A 196 14.04 11.53 4.59
CA LEU A 196 13.08 12.52 4.16
C LEU A 196 13.03 13.63 5.22
N ASP A 197 13.27 14.86 4.81
CA ASP A 197 13.03 16.04 5.63
C ASP A 197 11.81 16.83 5.15
N TRP A 198 11.42 17.82 5.93
CA TRP A 198 10.23 18.62 5.66
C TRP A 198 10.37 19.51 4.42
N ASP A 199 11.59 19.96 4.11
CA ASP A 199 11.84 20.82 2.95
C ASP A 199 11.80 19.99 1.66
N TYR A 200 12.34 18.78 1.67
CA TYR A 200 12.17 17.84 0.55
C TYR A 200 10.67 17.57 0.27
N LEU A 201 9.87 17.42 1.32
CA LEU A 201 8.44 17.16 1.17
C LEU A 201 7.71 18.36 0.55
N LYS A 202 8.06 19.60 0.95
CA LYS A 202 7.55 20.84 0.32
C LYS A 202 7.95 20.92 -1.15
N GLU A 203 9.24 20.72 -1.49
CA GLU A 203 9.72 20.69 -2.87
C GLU A 203 8.92 19.69 -3.73
N VAL A 204 8.70 18.47 -3.21
CA VAL A 204 7.93 17.44 -3.91
C VAL A 204 6.48 17.86 -4.12
N LYS A 205 5.85 18.48 -3.12
CA LYS A 205 4.48 19.00 -3.21
C LYS A 205 4.37 20.07 -4.27
N ASP A 206 5.34 20.99 -4.33
CA ASP A 206 5.38 22.09 -5.29
C ASP A 206 5.56 21.59 -6.73
N ILE A 207 6.35 20.52 -6.92
CA ILE A 207 6.55 19.91 -8.24
C ILE A 207 5.32 19.14 -8.68
N TRP A 208 4.72 18.35 -7.77
CA TRP A 208 3.61 17.46 -8.11
C TRP A 208 2.32 18.20 -8.47
N LYS A 209 2.00 19.27 -7.75
CA LYS A 209 0.79 20.10 -7.96
C LYS A 209 -0.51 19.27 -8.03
N GLY A 210 -0.63 18.28 -7.19
CA GLY A 210 -1.76 17.38 -7.04
C GLY A 210 -1.84 16.83 -5.63
N PRO A 211 -2.73 15.87 -5.35
CA PRO A 211 -2.79 15.23 -4.05
C PRO A 211 -1.48 14.53 -3.70
N VAL A 212 -0.93 14.83 -2.51
CA VAL A 212 0.26 14.19 -1.94
C VAL A 212 -0.08 13.52 -0.62
N VAL A 213 0.27 12.26 -0.49
CA VAL A 213 0.07 11.41 0.67
C VAL A 213 1.42 11.07 1.29
N LEU A 214 1.60 11.28 2.58
CA LEU A 214 2.81 10.88 3.30
C LEU A 214 2.61 9.55 4.00
N LYS A 215 3.29 8.51 3.50
CA LYS A 215 3.22 7.12 3.99
C LYS A 215 4.34 6.82 4.97
N GLY A 216 3.98 6.09 6.05
CA GLY A 216 4.96 5.63 7.03
C GLY A 216 4.96 6.46 8.31
N ILE A 217 3.94 7.29 8.52
CA ILE A 217 3.79 8.06 9.75
C ILE A 217 3.27 7.15 10.85
N MET A 218 3.93 7.22 12.03
CA MET A 218 3.62 6.43 13.22
C MET A 218 3.63 7.27 14.52
N HIS A 219 3.69 8.60 14.41
CA HIS A 219 3.67 9.53 15.54
C HIS A 219 2.70 10.68 15.27
N SER A 220 1.93 11.07 16.29
CA SER A 220 0.90 12.12 16.16
C SER A 220 1.49 13.51 15.87
N ASP A 221 2.63 13.88 16.46
CA ASP A 221 3.29 15.16 16.18
C ASP A 221 3.76 15.26 14.72
N ASP A 222 4.29 14.17 14.15
CA ASP A 222 4.68 14.14 12.75
C ASP A 222 3.46 14.23 11.84
N ALA A 223 2.35 13.59 12.22
CA ALA A 223 1.08 13.72 11.50
C ALA A 223 0.58 15.17 11.49
N VAL A 224 0.64 15.86 12.64
CA VAL A 224 0.25 17.29 12.76
C VAL A 224 1.17 18.19 11.93
N LYS A 225 2.49 17.96 11.95
CA LYS A 225 3.42 18.73 11.11
C LYS A 225 3.17 18.49 9.63
N ALA A 226 3.03 17.23 9.24
CA ALA A 226 2.78 16.83 7.85
C ALA A 226 1.46 17.40 7.31
N SER A 227 0.40 17.43 8.12
CA SER A 227 -0.93 17.94 7.70
C SER A 227 -0.95 19.40 7.26
N LYS A 228 0.11 20.17 7.56
CA LYS A 228 0.29 21.56 7.11
C LYS A 228 0.91 21.63 5.70
N ILE A 229 1.42 20.53 5.17
CA ILE A 229 2.19 20.47 3.91
C ILE A 229 1.48 19.61 2.87
N ILE A 230 0.90 18.48 3.31
CA ILE A 230 0.35 17.44 2.42
C ILE A 230 -1.15 17.25 2.62
N ASP A 231 -1.77 16.45 1.79
CA ASP A 231 -3.24 16.32 1.72
C ASP A 231 -3.78 15.12 2.50
N CYS A 232 -2.92 14.16 2.87
CA CYS A 232 -3.37 12.95 3.58
C CYS A 232 -2.21 12.28 4.33
N ILE A 233 -2.48 11.82 5.54
CA ILE A 233 -1.59 10.95 6.30
C ILE A 233 -1.87 9.49 5.94
N TYR A 234 -0.82 8.70 5.74
CA TYR A 234 -0.91 7.28 5.52
C TYR A 234 -0.14 6.53 6.63
N LEU A 235 -0.89 6.08 7.64
CA LEU A 235 -0.35 5.32 8.75
C LEU A 235 0.14 3.95 8.29
N SER A 236 1.42 3.68 8.52
CA SER A 236 2.05 2.44 8.08
C SER A 236 3.31 2.15 8.87
N ASN A 237 3.52 0.89 9.26
CA ASN A 237 4.81 0.38 9.73
C ASN A 237 5.49 -0.50 8.67
N HIS A 238 5.18 -0.27 7.39
CA HIS A 238 5.70 -1.03 6.25
C HIS A 238 5.41 -2.53 6.33
N GLY A 239 4.31 -2.91 6.95
CA GLY A 239 3.95 -4.32 7.18
C GLY A 239 4.83 -5.03 8.21
N GLY A 240 5.45 -4.29 9.15
CA GLY A 240 6.37 -4.81 10.16
C GLY A 240 7.74 -5.18 9.59
N ARG A 241 8.16 -4.56 8.46
CA ARG A 241 9.38 -4.95 7.73
C ARG A 241 10.56 -4.03 7.97
N GLN A 242 10.38 -2.92 8.69
CA GLN A 242 11.42 -1.90 8.90
C GLN A 242 11.92 -1.92 10.35
N LEU A 243 11.06 -1.69 11.31
CA LEU A 243 11.36 -1.75 12.73
C LEU A 243 10.43 -2.79 13.39
N ASP A 244 10.99 -3.93 13.80
CA ASP A 244 10.20 -5.04 14.38
C ASP A 244 9.51 -4.65 15.70
N LEU A 245 10.09 -3.70 16.44
CA LEU A 245 9.56 -3.20 17.71
C LEU A 245 8.55 -2.05 17.54
N ALA A 246 8.25 -1.64 16.30
CA ALA A 246 7.26 -0.61 16.05
C ALA A 246 5.84 -1.10 16.42
N PRO A 247 5.02 -0.23 17.00
CA PRO A 247 3.61 -0.55 17.23
C PRO A 247 2.88 -0.82 15.91
N SER A 248 1.74 -1.46 15.98
CA SER A 248 0.87 -1.60 14.82
C SER A 248 0.18 -0.27 14.49
N PRO A 249 0.00 0.11 13.22
CA PRO A 249 -0.69 1.34 12.83
C PRO A 249 -2.09 1.48 13.45
N ILE A 250 -2.81 0.39 13.63
CA ILE A 250 -4.14 0.40 14.26
C ILE A 250 -4.11 0.87 15.73
N GLN A 251 -2.98 0.69 16.43
CA GLN A 251 -2.82 1.17 17.81
C GLN A 251 -2.62 2.69 17.87
N ILE A 252 -1.98 3.24 16.85
CA ILE A 252 -1.67 4.67 16.77
C ILE A 252 -2.82 5.47 16.15
N LEU A 253 -3.69 4.81 15.37
CA LEU A 253 -4.76 5.47 14.64
C LEU A 253 -5.67 6.36 15.51
N PRO A 254 -6.16 5.95 16.68
CA PRO A 254 -7.03 6.80 17.50
C PRO A 254 -6.34 8.08 17.97
N GLU A 255 -5.08 8.00 18.39
CA GLU A 255 -4.27 9.15 18.80
C GLU A 255 -4.06 10.12 17.63
N VAL A 256 -3.65 9.62 16.46
CA VAL A 256 -3.47 10.44 15.27
C VAL A 256 -4.79 11.05 14.81
N ARG A 257 -5.90 10.31 14.85
CA ARG A 257 -7.21 10.85 14.50
C ARG A 257 -7.62 12.01 15.41
N LYS A 258 -7.35 11.90 16.72
CA LYS A 258 -7.63 12.95 17.70
C LYS A 258 -6.77 14.21 17.50
N SER A 259 -5.52 14.04 17.05
CA SER A 259 -4.57 15.15 16.85
C SER A 259 -4.81 15.94 15.55
N LEU A 260 -5.56 15.39 14.60
CA LEU A 260 -5.84 16.02 13.31
C LEU A 260 -7.26 16.61 13.26
N LYS A 261 -7.51 17.52 12.30
CA LYS A 261 -8.86 17.99 12.01
C LYS A 261 -9.75 16.81 11.64
N LYS A 262 -11.03 16.86 12.01
CA LYS A 262 -12.00 15.76 11.83
C LYS A 262 -12.10 15.27 10.38
N ASP A 263 -12.03 16.16 9.44
CA ASP A 263 -12.15 15.93 7.99
C ASP A 263 -10.82 15.69 7.29
N PHE A 264 -9.67 15.81 8.00
CA PHE A 264 -8.37 15.53 7.39
C PHE A 264 -8.22 14.03 7.09
N PRO A 265 -7.93 13.63 5.83
CA PRO A 265 -7.92 12.22 5.46
C PRO A 265 -6.80 11.42 6.12
N ILE A 266 -7.15 10.23 6.61
CA ILE A 266 -6.20 9.23 7.11
C ILE A 266 -6.39 7.94 6.33
N ILE A 267 -5.33 7.49 5.68
CA ILE A 267 -5.21 6.15 5.09
C ILE A 267 -4.41 5.27 6.07
N ILE A 268 -4.70 3.98 6.09
CA ILE A 268 -3.97 3.02 6.91
C ILE A 268 -3.64 1.74 6.13
N ASP A 269 -2.50 1.13 6.42
CA ASP A 269 -2.17 -0.23 5.99
C ASP A 269 -1.51 -1.05 7.11
N SER A 270 -0.92 -2.16 6.77
CA SER A 270 -0.16 -3.06 7.65
C SER A 270 -1.03 -3.93 8.55
N GLY A 271 -1.26 -5.14 8.07
CA GLY A 271 -1.90 -6.21 8.85
C GLY A 271 -3.37 -6.44 8.54
N PHE A 272 -3.95 -5.71 7.61
CA PHE A 272 -5.33 -5.90 7.16
C PHE A 272 -5.41 -7.00 6.10
N TYR A 273 -6.07 -8.12 6.46
CA TYR A 273 -6.24 -9.28 5.59
C TYR A 273 -7.69 -9.54 5.22
N SER A 274 -8.65 -8.97 5.93
CA SER A 274 -10.09 -9.19 5.77
C SER A 274 -10.85 -7.87 5.73
N GLY A 275 -12.06 -7.90 5.17
CA GLY A 275 -12.99 -6.77 5.21
C GLY A 275 -13.41 -6.40 6.63
N GLN A 276 -13.51 -7.40 7.52
CA GLN A 276 -13.79 -7.19 8.94
C GLN A 276 -12.70 -6.34 9.62
N ASP A 277 -11.41 -6.62 9.35
CA ASP A 277 -10.32 -5.80 9.87
C ASP A 277 -10.35 -4.37 9.35
N MET A 278 -10.75 -4.19 8.08
CA MET A 278 -10.90 -2.86 7.46
C MET A 278 -12.02 -2.05 8.12
N CYS A 279 -13.16 -2.68 8.43
CA CYS A 279 -14.24 -2.02 9.17
C CYS A 279 -13.77 -1.52 10.54
N LYS A 280 -12.97 -2.32 11.27
CA LYS A 280 -12.38 -1.90 12.56
C LYS A 280 -11.53 -0.63 12.41
N ALA A 281 -10.71 -0.54 11.35
CA ALA A 281 -9.91 0.64 11.08
C ALA A 281 -10.76 1.89 10.79
N ILE A 282 -11.82 1.73 9.99
CA ILE A 282 -12.75 2.83 9.66
C ILE A 282 -13.47 3.32 10.93
N MET A 283 -13.97 2.40 11.76
CA MET A 283 -14.60 2.73 13.03
C MET A 283 -13.65 3.46 14.00
N LEU A 284 -12.34 3.17 13.92
CA LEU A 284 -11.31 3.83 14.73
C LEU A 284 -10.82 5.16 14.13
N GLY A 285 -11.34 5.56 12.96
CA GLY A 285 -11.10 6.89 12.39
C GLY A 285 -10.27 6.94 11.12
N ALA A 286 -9.97 5.81 10.47
CA ALA A 286 -9.42 5.81 9.12
C ALA A 286 -10.52 6.16 8.10
N ASN A 287 -10.13 6.88 7.05
CA ASN A 287 -11.02 7.16 5.91
C ASN A 287 -10.90 6.08 4.83
N PHE A 288 -9.75 5.41 4.76
CA PHE A 288 -9.45 4.46 3.71
C PHE A 288 -8.41 3.42 4.17
N VAL A 289 -8.49 2.19 3.65
CA VAL A 289 -7.56 1.11 3.99
C VAL A 289 -6.84 0.64 2.73
N MET A 290 -5.52 0.54 2.79
CA MET A 290 -4.75 -0.05 1.69
C MET A 290 -4.23 -1.43 2.12
N THR A 291 -4.29 -2.40 1.22
CA THR A 291 -3.77 -3.74 1.50
C THR A 291 -2.96 -4.27 0.32
N GLY A 292 -1.90 -5.00 0.62
CA GLY A 292 -0.99 -5.57 -0.39
C GLY A 292 -1.00 -7.10 -0.37
N ARG A 293 -0.60 -7.69 0.74
CA ARG A 293 -0.37 -9.15 0.85
C ARG A 293 -1.56 -10.01 0.42
N PRO A 294 -2.81 -9.73 0.76
CA PRO A 294 -3.95 -10.50 0.28
C PRO A 294 -4.00 -10.60 -1.24
N PHE A 295 -3.85 -9.49 -1.95
CA PHE A 295 -3.84 -9.47 -3.41
C PHE A 295 -2.71 -10.30 -4.02
N PHE A 296 -1.51 -10.25 -3.41
CA PHE A 296 -0.37 -11.04 -3.89
C PHE A 296 -0.53 -12.54 -3.60
N ILE A 297 -1.12 -12.89 -2.47
CA ILE A 297 -1.48 -14.30 -2.16
C ILE A 297 -2.50 -14.79 -3.18
N GLY A 298 -3.53 -14.01 -3.48
CA GLY A 298 -4.54 -14.36 -4.49
C GLY A 298 -3.93 -14.57 -5.88
N ILE A 299 -3.07 -13.64 -6.33
CA ILE A 299 -2.38 -13.76 -7.63
C ILE A 299 -1.42 -14.95 -7.64
N ALA A 300 -0.68 -15.21 -6.56
CA ALA A 300 0.21 -16.36 -6.46
C ALA A 300 -0.55 -17.69 -6.55
N ALA A 301 -1.76 -17.74 -6.00
CA ALA A 301 -2.60 -18.94 -5.99
C ALA A 301 -3.35 -19.16 -7.32
N LEU A 302 -3.91 -18.10 -7.89
CA LEU A 302 -4.91 -18.18 -8.96
C LEU A 302 -4.52 -17.38 -10.23
N GLY A 303 -3.34 -16.77 -10.28
CA GLY A 303 -2.93 -15.92 -11.40
C GLY A 303 -3.79 -14.66 -11.55
N GLU A 304 -4.15 -14.31 -12.80
CA GLU A 304 -4.91 -13.08 -13.11
C GLU A 304 -6.24 -12.97 -12.35
N ILE A 305 -6.99 -14.07 -12.25
CA ILE A 305 -8.30 -14.09 -11.57
C ILE A 305 -8.18 -13.90 -10.06
N GLY A 306 -7.01 -14.18 -9.48
CA GLY A 306 -6.78 -14.07 -8.04
C GLY A 306 -6.91 -12.64 -7.51
N ALA A 307 -6.58 -11.64 -8.31
CA ALA A 307 -6.77 -10.25 -7.94
C ALA A 307 -8.26 -9.91 -7.74
N GLN A 308 -9.11 -10.31 -8.69
CA GLN A 308 -10.56 -10.10 -8.60
C GLN A 308 -11.17 -10.89 -7.45
N HIS A 309 -10.78 -12.15 -7.29
CA HIS A 309 -11.27 -13.01 -6.23
C HIS A 309 -11.04 -12.42 -4.84
N VAL A 310 -9.85 -11.89 -4.58
CA VAL A 310 -9.54 -11.24 -3.29
C VAL A 310 -10.36 -9.95 -3.11
N HIS A 311 -10.53 -9.15 -4.17
CA HIS A 311 -11.38 -7.96 -4.10
C HIS A 311 -12.79 -8.33 -3.67
N ASP A 312 -13.38 -9.35 -4.31
CA ASP A 312 -14.77 -9.76 -4.07
C ASP A 312 -14.94 -10.28 -2.63
N ILE A 313 -14.01 -11.12 -2.15
CA ILE A 313 -14.03 -11.58 -0.75
C ILE A 313 -14.01 -10.40 0.23
N ILE A 314 -13.09 -9.46 0.07
CA ILE A 314 -12.96 -8.33 1.00
C ILE A 314 -14.23 -7.45 0.96
N LYS A 315 -14.78 -7.21 -0.23
CA LYS A 315 -16.00 -6.44 -0.41
C LYS A 315 -17.17 -7.11 0.29
N ASP A 316 -17.38 -8.41 0.06
CA ASP A 316 -18.47 -9.19 0.67
C ASP A 316 -18.34 -9.21 2.21
N GLU A 317 -17.14 -9.33 2.74
CA GLU A 317 -16.91 -9.26 4.19
C GLU A 317 -17.26 -7.89 4.77
N ILE A 318 -16.95 -6.78 4.07
CA ILE A 318 -17.34 -5.44 4.51
C ILE A 318 -18.86 -5.29 4.51
N GLN A 319 -19.52 -5.73 3.43
CA GLN A 319 -20.99 -5.70 3.34
C GLN A 319 -21.62 -6.50 4.47
N ASN A 320 -21.14 -7.71 4.72
CA ASN A 320 -21.64 -8.55 5.81
C ASN A 320 -21.49 -7.87 7.18
N VAL A 321 -20.32 -7.25 7.46
CA VAL A 321 -20.15 -6.50 8.72
C VAL A 321 -21.17 -5.37 8.83
N MET A 322 -21.37 -4.59 7.77
CA MET A 322 -22.31 -3.47 7.79
C MET A 322 -23.76 -3.93 8.02
N GLU A 323 -24.16 -5.05 7.44
CA GLU A 323 -25.46 -5.68 7.67
C GLU A 323 -25.59 -6.15 9.12
N GLN A 324 -24.57 -6.83 9.67
CA GLN A 324 -24.56 -7.34 11.04
C GLN A 324 -24.59 -6.22 12.11
N VAL A 325 -24.02 -5.07 11.82
CA VAL A 325 -24.08 -3.90 12.74
C VAL A 325 -25.20 -2.92 12.39
N CYS A 326 -26.04 -3.25 11.40
CA CYS A 326 -27.13 -2.42 10.90
C CYS A 326 -26.70 -0.99 10.50
N CYS A 327 -25.63 -0.88 9.69
CA CYS A 327 -25.09 0.38 9.21
C CYS A 327 -25.27 0.52 7.69
N LYS A 328 -25.95 1.58 7.23
CA LYS A 328 -26.22 1.83 5.80
C LYS A 328 -25.06 2.48 5.06
N ASP A 329 -24.26 3.31 5.71
CA ASP A 329 -23.14 4.03 5.07
C ASP A 329 -21.83 3.73 5.79
N ILE A 330 -20.83 3.31 5.03
CA ILE A 330 -19.50 2.95 5.56
C ILE A 330 -18.85 4.09 6.35
N LYS A 331 -19.13 5.35 6.00
CA LYS A 331 -18.61 6.54 6.67
C LYS A 331 -19.23 6.75 8.06
N SER A 332 -20.36 6.15 8.31
CA SER A 332 -21.11 6.24 9.57
C SER A 332 -21.04 4.96 10.41
N LEU A 333 -20.05 4.09 10.13
CA LEU A 333 -19.81 2.92 10.97
C LEU A 333 -19.65 3.33 12.44
N PRO A 334 -20.50 2.83 13.34
CA PRO A 334 -20.62 3.36 14.69
C PRO A 334 -19.47 2.87 15.59
N LYS A 335 -18.65 3.80 16.10
CA LYS A 335 -17.51 3.51 16.98
C LYS A 335 -17.92 2.81 18.27
N GLU A 336 -19.08 3.12 18.80
CA GLU A 336 -19.67 2.51 20.01
C GLU A 336 -19.97 1.02 19.87
N LYS A 337 -19.91 0.48 18.64
CA LYS A 337 -20.00 -0.96 18.36
C LYS A 337 -18.69 -1.71 18.52
N LEU A 338 -17.58 -0.98 18.74
CA LEU A 338 -16.30 -1.59 19.05
C LEU A 338 -16.18 -1.91 20.53
N SER A 339 -15.74 -3.10 20.85
CA SER A 339 -15.23 -3.44 22.16
C SER A 339 -13.79 -3.94 22.05
N ILE A 340 -12.95 -3.52 22.98
CA ILE A 340 -11.52 -3.82 22.97
C ILE A 340 -11.18 -4.55 24.26
N ASN A 341 -10.48 -5.66 24.14
CA ASN A 341 -9.97 -6.35 25.31
C ASN A 341 -8.87 -5.49 25.98
N ASN A 342 -9.15 -4.98 27.19
CA ASN A 342 -8.31 -4.03 27.92
C ASN A 342 -6.88 -4.51 28.24
N ASN A 343 -6.57 -5.77 28.03
CA ASN A 343 -5.22 -6.30 28.16
C ASN A 343 -4.27 -5.87 27.02
N TYR A 344 -4.80 -5.17 25.99
CA TYR A 344 -4.02 -4.67 24.86
C TYR A 344 -4.23 -3.17 24.74
N TYR A 345 -3.21 -2.40 25.11
CA TYR A 345 -3.22 -0.94 25.09
C TYR A 345 -3.52 -0.39 23.69
N LEU A 346 -4.74 0.11 23.50
CA LEU A 346 -4.97 1.19 22.58
C LEU A 346 -4.89 2.47 23.41
N LYS A 347 -3.87 3.30 23.22
CA LYS A 347 -3.78 4.59 23.88
C LYS A 347 -5.03 5.42 23.50
N ASP A 348 -5.71 5.97 24.52
CA ASP A 348 -6.75 7.00 24.38
C ASP A 348 -8.05 6.61 23.66
N LEU A 349 -8.72 5.54 24.10
CA LEU A 349 -10.10 5.25 23.68
C LEU A 349 -11.18 5.78 24.65
N ASN A 350 -10.79 6.50 25.69
CA ASN A 350 -11.71 7.19 26.62
C ASN A 350 -11.97 8.63 26.19
#